data_24f6fb4d0873f4391877024e7a24861d
#
_entry.id   24f6fb4d0873f4391877024e7a24861d
#
_cell.length_a   1.000
_cell.length_b   1.000
_cell.length_c   1.000
_cell.angle_alpha   90.00
_cell.angle_beta   90.00
_cell.angle_gamma   90.00
#
_symmetry.space_group_name_H-M   'P 1'
#
loop_
_entity.id
_entity.type
_entity.pdbx_description
1 polymer ?
#
loop_
_entity_poly.entity_id
_entity_poly.type
_entity_poly.pdbx_seq_one_letter_code
_entity_poly.pdbx_strand_id
1 'polypeptide(L)'
;MLIDAIFRSNSLENPAVPITVEAAENEGIFNCDVIVNPRTAMKLAAVYACIYVISSNVAQMPLHVMRRTGKKVEAARDHPAFYLVHDEPNTWQTSYKWRELKQRHILGWGNGFTRVIRHRRTGEVTGLEACMPWETTLLNTGGRYTYGVYNEDGSFAINPDDMIHVRALGNDQKMGLSPVLQHAETIGMGMSGQKYTESFFSGNARPAGIVSVKGELNDGAWKRLKEMWQKATAMLRS
;
A
#
# COMPACT_ATOMS: atom_id res chain seq x y z
N MET A 1 14.90 3.36 -24.34
CA MET A 1 15.38 4.77 -24.39
C MET A 1 14.26 5.80 -24.40
N LEU A 2 13.12 5.62 -25.10
CA LEU A 2 11.99 6.57 -25.03
C LEU A 2 11.11 6.35 -23.79
N ILE A 3 11.04 5.15 -23.27
CA ILE A 3 10.24 4.79 -22.09
C ILE A 3 10.88 5.37 -20.81
N ASP A 4 12.20 5.33 -20.68
CA ASP A 4 12.90 5.88 -19.50
C ASP A 4 12.78 7.40 -19.34
N ALA A 5 12.59 8.13 -20.44
CA ALA A 5 12.43 9.59 -20.41
C ALA A 5 11.05 10.04 -19.89
N ILE A 6 10.03 9.21 -20.05
CA ILE A 6 8.65 9.50 -19.61
C ILE A 6 8.53 9.42 -18.08
N PHE A 7 9.43 8.67 -17.41
CA PHE A 7 9.32 8.34 -15.98
C PHE A 7 10.17 9.21 -15.04
N ARG A 8 10.92 10.17 -15.55
CA ARG A 8 11.83 10.99 -14.73
C ARG A 8 11.29 12.34 -14.27
N SER A 9 10.06 12.74 -14.65
CA SER A 9 9.50 14.02 -14.19
C SER A 9 8.31 13.82 -13.25
N ASN A 10 8.59 13.79 -11.97
CA ASN A 10 7.59 13.89 -10.90
C ASN A 10 7.08 15.33 -10.82
N SER A 11 5.99 15.65 -11.48
CA SER A 11 5.30 16.92 -11.26
C SER A 11 3.79 16.71 -11.38
N LEU A 12 3.09 16.97 -10.30
CA LEU A 12 1.63 16.93 -10.22
C LEU A 12 0.95 17.97 -11.13
N GLU A 13 1.70 18.89 -11.72
CA GLU A 13 1.19 19.97 -12.57
C GLU A 13 1.09 19.62 -14.07
N ASN A 14 1.65 18.50 -14.50
CA ASN A 14 1.65 18.11 -15.91
C ASN A 14 0.80 16.84 -16.14
N PRO A 15 -0.37 16.93 -16.84
CA PRO A 15 -1.27 15.80 -17.08
C PRO A 15 -0.68 14.70 -17.99
N ALA A 16 0.48 14.90 -18.59
CA ALA A 16 1.23 13.89 -19.36
C ALA A 16 2.11 12.99 -18.49
N VAL A 17 2.24 13.27 -17.20
CA VAL A 17 3.04 12.50 -16.28
C VAL A 17 2.24 11.31 -15.75
N PRO A 18 2.78 10.09 -15.75
CA PRO A 18 2.11 8.93 -15.19
C PRO A 18 1.82 9.14 -13.71
N ILE A 19 0.58 8.94 -13.31
CA ILE A 19 0.18 8.93 -11.90
C ILE A 19 0.67 7.59 -11.34
N THR A 20 1.86 7.58 -10.76
CA THR A 20 2.41 6.39 -10.10
C THR A 20 1.92 6.31 -8.66
N VAL A 21 1.48 5.15 -8.25
CA VAL A 21 1.23 4.85 -6.83
C VAL A 21 2.55 4.90 -6.04
N GLU A 22 3.66 4.67 -6.73
CA GLU A 22 5.04 4.67 -6.20
C GLU A 22 5.48 6.03 -5.60
N ALA A 23 5.05 7.14 -6.18
CA ALA A 23 5.35 8.47 -5.64
C ALA A 23 4.74 8.67 -4.23
N ALA A 24 3.51 8.19 -4.02
CA ALA A 24 2.85 8.26 -2.72
C ALA A 24 3.44 7.28 -1.68
N GLU A 25 4.09 6.19 -2.12
CA GLU A 25 4.72 5.21 -1.23
C GLU A 25 6.07 5.66 -0.71
N ASN A 26 6.89 6.27 -1.57
CA ASN A 26 8.24 6.72 -1.21
C ASN A 26 8.21 8.06 -0.49
N GLU A 27 7.25 8.92 -0.81
CA GLU A 27 7.15 10.24 -0.19
C GLU A 27 6.39 10.23 1.13
N GLY A 28 5.54 9.22 1.44
CA GLY A 28 4.77 9.13 2.68
C GLY A 28 4.46 10.47 3.33
N ILE A 29 3.37 10.61 4.01
CA ILE A 29 3.11 11.85 4.75
C ILE A 29 3.97 11.84 6.01
N PHE A 30 4.93 12.78 6.11
CA PHE A 30 5.71 12.98 7.32
C PHE A 30 4.84 13.66 8.38
N ASN A 31 4.57 12.95 9.45
CA ASN A 31 3.80 13.49 10.57
C ASN A 31 4.36 12.95 11.90
N CYS A 32 4.54 13.86 12.88
CA CYS A 32 5.02 13.51 14.22
C CYS A 32 6.32 12.65 14.20
N ASP A 33 7.32 13.01 13.41
CA ASP A 33 8.60 12.31 13.25
C ASP A 33 8.50 10.87 12.73
N VAL A 34 7.40 10.51 12.07
CA VAL A 34 7.22 9.22 11.41
C VAL A 34 6.73 9.40 9.98
N ILE A 35 7.20 8.52 9.10
CA ILE A 35 6.73 8.46 7.71
C ILE A 35 5.57 7.46 7.67
N VAL A 36 4.40 7.95 7.28
CA VAL A 36 3.20 7.13 7.12
C VAL A 36 2.99 6.79 5.65
N ASN A 37 3.13 5.52 5.33
CA ASN A 37 2.78 4.93 4.06
C ASN A 37 2.08 3.59 4.30
N PRO A 38 1.50 2.92 3.29
CA PRO A 38 0.79 1.66 3.49
C PRO A 38 1.63 0.55 4.14
N ARG A 39 2.95 0.53 3.92
CA ARG A 39 3.85 -0.47 4.53
C ARG A 39 4.16 -0.14 5.99
N THR A 40 4.45 1.11 6.29
CA THR A 40 4.76 1.53 7.67
C THR A 40 3.52 1.51 8.56
N ALA A 41 2.37 1.90 8.04
CA ALA A 41 1.09 1.86 8.75
C ALA A 41 0.70 0.45 9.22
N MET A 42 1.07 -0.59 8.45
CA MET A 42 0.82 -1.99 8.84
C MET A 42 1.59 -2.44 10.08
N LYS A 43 2.59 -1.69 10.53
CA LYS A 43 3.28 -1.95 11.82
C LYS A 43 2.44 -1.54 13.02
N LEU A 44 1.44 -0.69 12.84
CA LEU A 44 0.48 -0.35 13.89
C LEU A 44 -0.58 -1.45 13.99
N ALA A 45 -0.66 -2.12 15.13
CA ALA A 45 -1.52 -3.29 15.34
C ALA A 45 -3.00 -3.02 15.00
N ALA A 46 -3.51 -1.83 15.30
CA ALA A 46 -4.88 -1.44 14.98
C ALA A 46 -5.12 -1.39 13.46
N VAL A 47 -4.20 -0.81 12.68
CA VAL A 47 -4.31 -0.75 11.22
C VAL A 47 -4.23 -2.15 10.62
N TYR A 48 -3.27 -2.96 11.09
CA TYR A 48 -3.14 -4.35 10.66
C TYR A 48 -4.43 -5.13 10.91
N ALA A 49 -5.00 -5.05 12.12
CA ALA A 49 -6.22 -5.75 12.50
C ALA A 49 -7.41 -5.33 11.63
N CYS A 50 -7.61 -4.03 11.39
CA CYS A 50 -8.67 -3.53 10.52
C CYS A 50 -8.55 -4.07 9.10
N ILE A 51 -7.36 -3.96 8.51
CA ILE A 51 -7.10 -4.44 7.13
C ILE A 51 -7.30 -5.96 7.06
N TYR A 52 -6.79 -6.71 8.04
CA TYR A 52 -6.92 -8.16 8.10
C TYR A 52 -8.39 -8.60 8.19
N VAL A 53 -9.14 -8.03 9.12
CA VAL A 53 -10.56 -8.40 9.33
C VAL A 53 -11.39 -8.10 8.08
N ILE A 54 -11.24 -6.92 7.49
CA ILE A 54 -12.01 -6.56 6.29
C ILE A 54 -11.61 -7.46 5.11
N SER A 55 -10.30 -7.65 4.86
CA SER A 55 -9.85 -8.42 3.71
C SER A 55 -10.20 -9.91 3.82
N SER A 56 -10.10 -10.50 5.02
CA SER A 56 -10.46 -11.90 5.25
C SER A 56 -11.97 -12.13 5.11
N ASN A 57 -12.81 -11.24 5.63
CA ASN A 57 -14.26 -11.36 5.50
C ASN A 57 -14.73 -11.22 4.04
N VAL A 58 -14.18 -10.26 3.29
CA VAL A 58 -14.49 -10.12 1.86
C VAL A 58 -14.01 -11.35 1.08
N ALA A 59 -12.85 -11.89 1.42
CA ALA A 59 -12.31 -13.08 0.75
C ALA A 59 -13.11 -14.37 1.01
N GLN A 60 -13.83 -14.46 2.12
CA GLN A 60 -14.70 -15.60 2.44
C GLN A 60 -15.95 -15.64 1.56
N MET A 61 -16.41 -14.50 1.05
CA MET A 61 -17.60 -14.46 0.19
C MET A 61 -17.29 -15.13 -1.16
N PRO A 62 -18.01 -16.19 -1.56
CA PRO A 62 -17.76 -16.88 -2.82
C PRO A 62 -18.12 -15.98 -4.00
N LEU A 63 -17.27 -15.97 -5.02
CA LEU A 63 -17.49 -15.25 -6.27
C LEU A 63 -17.97 -16.23 -7.33
N HIS A 64 -19.14 -15.95 -7.92
CA HIS A 64 -19.74 -16.79 -8.95
C HIS A 64 -19.92 -16.04 -10.26
N VAL A 65 -19.70 -16.73 -11.36
CA VAL A 65 -20.10 -16.26 -12.68
C VAL A 65 -21.57 -16.60 -12.88
N MET A 66 -22.38 -15.59 -13.18
CA MET A 66 -23.82 -15.76 -13.36
C MET A 66 -24.19 -15.58 -14.84
N ARG A 67 -25.04 -16.48 -15.35
CA ARG A 67 -25.63 -16.37 -16.69
C ARG A 67 -27.08 -15.92 -16.57
N ARG A 68 -27.44 -14.90 -17.31
CA ARG A 68 -28.81 -14.39 -17.40
C ARG A 68 -29.44 -14.86 -18.71
N THR A 69 -30.52 -15.65 -18.62
CA THR A 69 -31.32 -16.08 -19.75
C THR A 69 -32.75 -15.54 -19.56
N GLY A 70 -33.05 -14.43 -20.24
CA GLY A 70 -34.30 -13.70 -20.04
C GLY A 70 -34.43 -13.14 -18.60
N LYS A 71 -35.42 -13.64 -17.86
CA LYS A 71 -35.65 -13.26 -16.45
C LYS A 71 -34.95 -14.17 -15.44
N LYS A 72 -34.42 -15.33 -15.88
CA LYS A 72 -33.77 -16.29 -15.01
C LYS A 72 -32.28 -15.99 -14.88
N VAL A 73 -31.76 -16.03 -13.65
CA VAL A 73 -30.33 -15.88 -13.35
C VAL A 73 -29.85 -17.14 -12.65
N GLU A 74 -28.84 -17.80 -13.20
CA GLU A 74 -28.28 -19.02 -12.66
C GLU A 74 -26.74 -19.02 -12.73
N ALA A 75 -26.10 -19.81 -11.85
CA ALA A 75 -24.65 -19.92 -11.84
C ALA A 75 -24.15 -20.63 -13.10
N ALA A 76 -23.28 -19.96 -13.86
CA ALA A 76 -22.67 -20.50 -15.10
C ALA A 76 -21.41 -21.31 -14.77
N ARG A 77 -21.60 -22.49 -14.20
CA ARG A 77 -20.48 -23.38 -13.79
C ARG A 77 -19.68 -23.93 -14.97
N ASP A 78 -20.28 -23.96 -16.15
CA ASP A 78 -19.69 -24.37 -17.43
C ASP A 78 -18.83 -23.27 -18.08
N HIS A 79 -18.88 -22.04 -17.54
CA HIS A 79 -18.10 -20.93 -18.09
C HIS A 79 -16.63 -21.02 -17.66
N PRO A 80 -15.64 -20.89 -18.57
CA PRO A 80 -14.21 -21.00 -18.24
C PRO A 80 -13.75 -20.10 -17.09
N ALA A 81 -14.29 -18.87 -17.00
CA ALA A 81 -13.98 -17.95 -15.91
C ALA A 81 -14.54 -18.38 -14.55
N PHE A 82 -15.50 -19.34 -14.50
CA PHE A 82 -16.06 -19.78 -13.20
C PHE A 82 -14.98 -20.39 -12.32
N TYR A 83 -14.21 -21.34 -12.85
CA TYR A 83 -13.13 -21.99 -12.13
C TYR A 83 -12.08 -20.97 -11.63
N LEU A 84 -11.69 -20.02 -12.49
CA LEU A 84 -10.67 -19.02 -12.17
C LEU A 84 -11.07 -18.08 -11.02
N VAL A 85 -12.35 -17.67 -10.95
CA VAL A 85 -12.79 -16.75 -9.89
C VAL A 85 -13.27 -17.47 -8.64
N HIS A 86 -13.75 -18.71 -8.76
CA HIS A 86 -14.32 -19.48 -7.67
C HIS A 86 -13.28 -20.36 -6.97
N ASP A 87 -12.44 -21.08 -7.71
CA ASP A 87 -11.52 -22.07 -7.18
C ASP A 87 -10.07 -21.59 -7.21
N GLU A 88 -9.45 -21.51 -8.39
CA GLU A 88 -8.03 -21.23 -8.58
C GLU A 88 -7.79 -20.20 -9.68
N PRO A 89 -7.44 -18.94 -9.36
CA PRO A 89 -7.13 -17.92 -10.35
C PRO A 89 -5.83 -18.20 -11.12
N ASN A 90 -4.92 -18.92 -10.52
CA ASN A 90 -3.62 -19.32 -11.08
C ASN A 90 -3.10 -20.58 -10.37
N THR A 91 -1.95 -21.10 -10.83
CA THR A 91 -1.37 -22.38 -10.37
C THR A 91 -0.82 -22.38 -8.94
N TRP A 92 -0.74 -21.22 -8.27
CA TRP A 92 -0.10 -21.06 -6.96
C TRP A 92 -0.97 -20.34 -5.91
N GLN A 93 -2.14 -19.82 -6.30
CA GLN A 93 -3.07 -19.15 -5.40
C GLN A 93 -4.46 -19.78 -5.45
N THR A 94 -5.10 -19.89 -4.29
CA THR A 94 -6.53 -20.13 -4.20
C THR A 94 -7.30 -18.84 -4.44
N SER A 95 -8.55 -18.94 -4.88
CA SER A 95 -9.44 -17.79 -5.06
C SER A 95 -9.61 -16.97 -3.78
N TYR A 96 -9.62 -17.61 -2.61
CA TYR A 96 -9.63 -16.93 -1.32
C TYR A 96 -8.40 -16.03 -1.14
N LYS A 97 -7.19 -16.59 -1.34
CA LYS A 97 -5.94 -15.83 -1.15
C LYS A 97 -5.76 -14.70 -2.16
N TRP A 98 -6.22 -14.91 -3.39
CA TRP A 98 -6.22 -13.86 -4.40
C TRP A 98 -7.15 -12.70 -4.03
N ARG A 99 -8.39 -12.97 -3.55
CA ARG A 99 -9.33 -11.94 -3.09
C ARG A 99 -8.83 -11.22 -1.85
N GLU A 100 -8.28 -11.95 -0.86
CA GLU A 100 -7.69 -11.37 0.34
C GLU A 100 -6.56 -10.38 -0.02
N LEU A 101 -5.64 -10.80 -0.89
CA LEU A 101 -4.54 -9.95 -1.36
C LEU A 101 -5.06 -8.70 -2.08
N LYS A 102 -6.02 -8.86 -2.98
CA LYS A 102 -6.63 -7.76 -3.71
C LYS A 102 -7.31 -6.77 -2.77
N GLN A 103 -8.08 -7.25 -1.80
CA GLN A 103 -8.75 -6.38 -0.83
C GLN A 103 -7.74 -5.64 0.05
N ARG A 104 -6.64 -6.30 0.43
CA ARG A 104 -5.54 -5.65 1.15
C ARG A 104 -4.88 -4.54 0.33
N HIS A 105 -4.70 -4.74 -0.97
CA HIS A 105 -4.18 -3.71 -1.87
C HIS A 105 -5.13 -2.51 -1.95
N ILE A 106 -6.42 -2.74 -2.05
CA ILE A 106 -7.43 -1.67 -2.07
C ILE A 106 -7.42 -0.88 -0.77
N LEU A 107 -7.36 -1.55 0.38
CA LEU A 107 -7.35 -0.90 1.70
C LEU A 107 -6.04 -0.15 2.00
N GLY A 108 -4.91 -0.66 1.52
CA GLY A 108 -3.61 0.00 1.68
C GLY A 108 -3.38 1.14 0.69
N TRP A 109 -3.49 0.82 -0.60
CA TRP A 109 -3.09 1.71 -1.70
C TRP A 109 -4.26 2.33 -2.47
N GLY A 110 -5.48 1.98 -2.14
CA GLY A 110 -6.66 2.46 -2.85
C GLY A 110 -6.94 1.75 -4.17
N ASN A 111 -6.06 0.87 -4.62
CA ASN A 111 -6.15 0.25 -5.94
C ASN A 111 -5.78 -1.23 -5.88
N GLY A 112 -6.56 -2.06 -6.55
CA GLY A 112 -6.29 -3.49 -6.70
C GLY A 112 -6.27 -3.87 -8.17
N PHE A 113 -5.11 -4.28 -8.68
CA PHE A 113 -4.90 -4.64 -10.08
C PHE A 113 -4.82 -6.15 -10.25
N THR A 114 -5.45 -6.66 -11.29
CA THR A 114 -5.31 -8.08 -11.70
C THR A 114 -5.19 -8.14 -13.20
N ARG A 115 -4.10 -8.72 -13.66
CA ARG A 115 -3.87 -9.03 -15.06
C ARG A 115 -4.65 -10.27 -15.45
N VAL A 116 -5.33 -10.20 -16.59
CA VAL A 116 -5.98 -11.35 -17.23
C VAL A 116 -4.99 -11.98 -18.19
N ILE A 117 -4.63 -13.22 -17.92
CA ILE A 117 -3.71 -13.99 -18.77
C ILE A 117 -4.54 -14.73 -19.82
N ARG A 118 -4.20 -14.51 -21.09
CA ARG A 118 -4.87 -15.18 -22.20
C ARG A 118 -3.92 -16.09 -22.95
N HIS A 119 -4.47 -17.18 -23.43
CA HIS A 119 -3.76 -18.08 -24.35
C HIS A 119 -3.51 -17.35 -25.68
N ARG A 120 -2.25 -17.29 -26.12
CA ARG A 120 -1.84 -16.48 -27.30
C ARG A 120 -2.56 -16.83 -28.61
N ARG A 121 -2.94 -18.07 -28.78
CA ARG A 121 -3.56 -18.55 -30.04
C ARG A 121 -5.08 -18.52 -30.00
N THR A 122 -5.70 -18.89 -28.90
CA THR A 122 -7.17 -19.01 -28.77
C THR A 122 -7.82 -17.75 -28.19
N GLY A 123 -7.06 -16.88 -27.49
CA GLY A 123 -7.59 -15.73 -26.78
C GLY A 123 -8.33 -16.09 -25.47
N GLU A 124 -8.45 -17.36 -25.15
CA GLU A 124 -9.12 -17.83 -23.93
C GLU A 124 -8.39 -17.39 -22.69
N VAL A 125 -9.14 -17.05 -21.65
CA VAL A 125 -8.58 -16.68 -20.34
C VAL A 125 -8.08 -17.94 -19.64
N THR A 126 -6.80 -17.97 -19.35
CA THR A 126 -6.11 -19.11 -18.71
C THR A 126 -5.71 -18.83 -17.26
N GLY A 127 -5.73 -17.58 -16.83
CA GLY A 127 -5.37 -17.25 -15.47
C GLY A 127 -5.62 -15.79 -15.10
N LEU A 128 -5.58 -15.53 -13.81
CA LEU A 128 -5.66 -14.20 -13.20
C LEU A 128 -4.46 -13.99 -12.29
N GLU A 129 -3.71 -12.93 -12.51
CA GLU A 129 -2.50 -12.61 -11.77
C GLU A 129 -2.63 -11.24 -11.08
N ALA A 130 -2.35 -11.19 -9.80
CA ALA A 130 -2.39 -9.93 -9.05
C ALA A 130 -1.13 -9.10 -9.37
N CYS A 131 -1.33 -7.89 -9.91
CA CYS A 131 -0.26 -6.91 -10.05
C CYS A 131 -0.16 -6.07 -8.78
N MET A 132 1.08 -5.73 -8.40
CA MET A 132 1.32 -4.92 -7.21
C MET A 132 0.96 -3.46 -7.47
N PRO A 133 0.25 -2.78 -6.55
CA PRO A 133 -0.15 -1.39 -6.75
C PRO A 133 1.03 -0.44 -6.97
N TRP A 134 2.16 -0.68 -6.29
CA TRP A 134 3.38 0.14 -6.42
C TRP A 134 4.18 -0.11 -7.69
N GLU A 135 3.87 -1.17 -8.42
CA GLU A 135 4.48 -1.52 -9.70
C GLU A 135 3.57 -1.14 -10.88
N THR A 136 2.33 -0.77 -10.61
CA THR A 136 1.31 -0.56 -11.64
C THR A 136 0.93 0.90 -11.76
N THR A 137 1.00 1.44 -12.96
CA THR A 137 0.72 2.83 -13.30
C THR A 137 -0.32 2.92 -14.40
N LEU A 138 -1.20 3.90 -14.32
CA LEU A 138 -2.13 4.23 -15.39
C LEU A 138 -1.50 5.27 -16.33
N LEU A 139 -1.23 4.86 -17.56
CA LEU A 139 -0.66 5.71 -18.61
C LEU A 139 -1.77 6.28 -19.50
N ASN A 140 -1.67 7.54 -19.85
CA ASN A 140 -2.54 8.18 -20.85
C ASN A 140 -1.70 8.58 -22.06
N THR A 141 -1.92 7.93 -23.18
CA THR A 141 -1.24 8.25 -24.44
C THR A 141 -2.26 8.69 -25.47
N GLY A 142 -2.35 10.00 -25.68
CA GLY A 142 -3.27 10.58 -26.67
C GLY A 142 -4.76 10.31 -26.42
N GLY A 143 -5.20 10.26 -25.14
CA GLY A 143 -6.56 9.96 -24.74
C GLY A 143 -6.88 8.48 -24.56
N ARG A 144 -5.94 7.59 -24.85
CA ARG A 144 -6.05 6.16 -24.55
C ARG A 144 -5.36 5.83 -23.23
N TYR A 145 -6.08 5.14 -22.35
CA TYR A 145 -5.52 4.65 -21.08
C TYR A 145 -4.95 3.25 -21.29
N THR A 146 -3.77 3.03 -20.73
CA THR A 146 -3.05 1.73 -20.74
C THR A 146 -2.41 1.55 -19.37
N TYR A 147 -2.27 0.33 -18.89
CA TYR A 147 -1.59 0.05 -17.63
C TYR A 147 -0.13 -0.30 -17.91
N GLY A 148 0.79 0.45 -17.30
CA GLY A 148 2.20 0.11 -17.24
C GLY A 148 2.50 -0.67 -15.97
N VAL A 149 3.18 -1.79 -16.07
CA VAL A 149 3.68 -2.57 -14.93
C VAL A 149 5.19 -2.58 -14.97
N TYR A 150 5.80 -2.29 -13.82
CA TYR A 150 7.25 -2.19 -13.62
C TYR A 150 7.64 -3.14 -12.50
N ASN A 151 8.30 -4.22 -12.81
CA ASN A 151 8.81 -5.18 -11.83
C ASN A 151 10.29 -5.52 -12.15
N GLU A 152 10.88 -6.38 -11.33
CA GLU A 152 12.25 -6.83 -11.50
C GLU A 152 12.50 -7.52 -12.85
N ASP A 153 11.46 -8.13 -13.43
CA ASP A 153 11.52 -8.82 -14.73
C ASP A 153 11.47 -7.86 -15.94
N GLY A 154 11.21 -6.58 -15.69
CA GLY A 154 11.14 -5.55 -16.72
C GLY A 154 9.87 -4.70 -16.71
N SER A 155 9.68 -3.91 -17.76
CA SER A 155 8.50 -3.06 -17.93
C SER A 155 7.66 -3.51 -19.11
N PHE A 156 6.34 -3.61 -18.93
CA PHE A 156 5.42 -3.96 -19.98
C PHE A 156 4.09 -3.23 -19.84
N ALA A 157 3.42 -3.04 -20.97
CA ALA A 157 2.12 -2.40 -21.03
C ALA A 157 1.00 -3.47 -21.15
N ILE A 158 -0.08 -3.27 -20.39
CA ILE A 158 -1.26 -4.13 -20.40
C ILE A 158 -2.44 -3.34 -20.97
N ASN A 159 -3.16 -3.92 -21.91
CA ASN A 159 -4.38 -3.32 -22.42
C ASN A 159 -5.45 -3.25 -21.33
N PRO A 160 -6.33 -2.22 -21.33
CA PRO A 160 -7.43 -2.12 -20.39
C PRO A 160 -8.35 -3.36 -20.38
N ASP A 161 -8.54 -4.03 -21.51
CA ASP A 161 -9.35 -5.23 -21.64
C ASP A 161 -8.75 -6.46 -20.94
N ASP A 162 -7.45 -6.41 -20.64
CA ASP A 162 -6.72 -7.46 -19.93
C ASP A 162 -6.32 -7.06 -18.51
N MET A 163 -6.92 -5.97 -18.00
CA MET A 163 -6.71 -5.49 -16.62
C MET A 163 -8.03 -5.36 -15.86
N ILE A 164 -8.16 -6.09 -14.79
CA ILE A 164 -9.24 -5.88 -13.82
C ILE A 164 -8.73 -4.91 -12.76
N HIS A 165 -9.19 -3.66 -12.82
CA HIS A 165 -8.84 -2.62 -11.87
C HIS A 165 -10.01 -2.35 -10.93
N VAL A 166 -9.86 -2.71 -9.66
CA VAL A 166 -10.82 -2.41 -8.58
C VAL A 166 -10.27 -1.24 -7.78
N ARG A 167 -11.06 -0.19 -7.67
CA ARG A 167 -10.67 1.08 -7.05
C ARG A 167 -11.42 1.30 -5.74
N ALA A 168 -10.75 1.88 -4.77
CA ALA A 168 -11.38 2.48 -3.61
C ALA A 168 -12.08 3.79 -4.02
N LEU A 169 -12.64 4.51 -3.04
CA LEU A 169 -13.17 5.84 -3.26
C LEU A 169 -12.10 6.75 -3.88
N GLY A 170 -12.45 7.46 -4.94
CA GLY A 170 -11.53 8.34 -5.66
C GLY A 170 -12.23 9.58 -6.19
N ASN A 171 -11.46 10.63 -6.46
CA ASN A 171 -12.02 11.92 -6.92
C ASN A 171 -12.37 11.91 -8.41
N ASP A 172 -11.59 11.21 -9.23
CA ASP A 172 -11.67 11.27 -10.70
C ASP A 172 -12.06 9.94 -11.37
N GLN A 173 -12.39 8.94 -10.59
CA GLN A 173 -12.72 7.57 -11.02
C GLN A 173 -11.61 6.85 -11.83
N LYS A 174 -10.42 7.42 -11.96
CA LYS A 174 -9.29 6.80 -12.65
C LYS A 174 -8.46 5.97 -11.67
N MET A 175 -8.12 6.58 -10.54
CA MET A 175 -7.39 5.93 -9.45
C MET A 175 -8.17 6.07 -8.14
N GLY A 176 -8.11 5.04 -7.30
CA GLY A 176 -8.64 5.10 -5.94
C GLY A 176 -7.63 5.77 -5.00
N LEU A 177 -8.15 6.52 -4.02
CA LEU A 177 -7.35 7.14 -2.97
C LEU A 177 -6.97 6.08 -1.93
N SER A 178 -5.73 6.13 -1.47
CA SER A 178 -5.27 5.26 -0.38
C SER A 178 -5.98 5.63 0.94
N PRO A 179 -6.77 4.74 1.54
CA PRO A 179 -7.37 4.99 2.85
C PRO A 179 -6.33 5.29 3.93
N VAL A 180 -5.17 4.63 3.85
CA VAL A 180 -4.05 4.86 4.78
C VAL A 180 -3.52 6.27 4.68
N LEU A 181 -3.31 6.78 3.46
CA LEU A 181 -2.80 8.14 3.26
C LEU A 181 -3.85 9.21 3.62
N GLN A 182 -5.14 8.92 3.39
CA GLN A 182 -6.22 9.84 3.81
C GLN A 182 -6.28 10.01 5.34
N HIS A 183 -5.86 9.01 6.10
CA HIS A 183 -5.82 9.02 7.56
C HIS A 183 -4.40 9.07 8.15
N ALA A 184 -3.43 9.55 7.34
CA ALA A 184 -2.02 9.56 7.73
C ALA A 184 -1.74 10.31 9.03
N GLU A 185 -2.46 11.40 9.31
CA GLU A 185 -2.31 12.16 10.57
C GLU A 185 -2.67 11.29 11.79
N THR A 186 -3.83 10.65 11.76
CA THR A 186 -4.28 9.79 12.87
C THR A 186 -3.37 8.58 13.05
N ILE A 187 -2.96 7.96 11.95
CA ILE A 187 -2.03 6.81 11.96
C ILE A 187 -0.67 7.26 12.49
N GLY A 188 -0.17 8.42 12.05
CA GLY A 188 1.10 8.99 12.50
C GLY A 188 1.13 9.28 13.99
N MET A 189 0.04 9.85 14.56
CA MET A 189 -0.11 10.01 16.01
C MET A 189 -0.04 8.66 16.73
N GLY A 190 -0.73 7.63 16.24
CA GLY A 190 -0.68 6.29 16.82
C GLY A 190 0.72 5.67 16.80
N MET A 191 1.43 5.80 15.68
CA MET A 191 2.80 5.30 15.52
C MET A 191 3.79 6.06 16.43
N SER A 192 3.65 7.38 16.55
CA SER A 192 4.49 8.20 17.43
C SER A 192 4.23 7.92 18.91
N GLY A 193 2.96 7.68 19.29
CA GLY A 193 2.59 7.23 20.62
C GLY A 193 3.22 5.87 20.96
N GLN A 194 3.21 4.92 20.02
CA GLN A 194 3.86 3.63 20.18
C GLN A 194 5.38 3.79 20.37
N LYS A 195 6.04 4.60 19.54
CA LYS A 195 7.47 4.90 19.64
C LYS A 195 7.83 5.58 20.97
N TYR A 196 7.00 6.51 21.42
CA TYR A 196 7.18 7.14 22.74
C TYR A 196 7.07 6.11 23.87
N THR A 197 6.04 5.27 23.84
CA THR A 197 5.83 4.21 24.84
C THR A 197 6.98 3.22 24.85
N GLU A 198 7.46 2.80 23.68
CA GLU A 198 8.62 1.93 23.54
C GLU A 198 9.87 2.58 24.17
N SER A 199 10.15 3.86 23.87
CA SER A 199 11.29 4.58 24.45
C SER A 199 11.18 4.75 25.95
N PHE A 200 9.97 4.93 26.47
CA PHE A 200 9.71 5.05 27.89
C PHE A 200 9.98 3.72 28.62
N PHE A 201 9.46 2.62 28.12
CA PHE A 201 9.66 1.31 28.72
C PHE A 201 11.09 0.77 28.53
N SER A 202 11.72 1.03 27.40
CA SER A 202 13.13 0.63 27.17
C SER A 202 14.09 1.36 28.12
N GLY A 203 13.72 2.57 28.57
CA GLY A 203 14.42 3.30 29.64
C GLY A 203 14.06 2.85 31.06
N ASN A 204 13.43 1.66 31.24
CA ASN A 204 12.93 1.14 32.51
C ASN A 204 11.93 2.08 33.23
N ALA A 205 11.28 2.98 32.52
CA ALA A 205 10.34 3.96 33.07
C ALA A 205 10.89 4.78 34.27
N ARG A 206 12.21 4.82 34.41
CA ARG A 206 12.88 5.57 35.46
C ARG A 206 13.64 6.73 34.87
N PRO A 207 13.52 7.96 35.43
CA PRO A 207 14.43 9.04 35.07
C PRO A 207 15.87 8.57 35.42
N ALA A 208 16.79 8.75 34.47
CA ALA A 208 18.18 8.29 34.60
C ALA A 208 18.89 8.95 35.82
N GLY A 209 18.28 9.95 36.43
CA GLY A 209 18.75 10.64 37.59
C GLY A 209 18.28 12.11 37.61
N ILE A 210 18.62 12.82 38.68
CA ILE A 210 18.40 14.24 38.80
C ILE A 210 19.78 14.89 39.01
N VAL A 211 20.12 15.84 38.15
CA VAL A 211 21.32 16.67 38.34
C VAL A 211 20.93 17.94 39.05
N SER A 212 21.44 18.09 40.28
CA SER A 212 21.28 19.34 41.06
C SER A 212 22.58 20.12 41.02
N VAL A 213 22.50 21.40 40.74
CA VAL A 213 23.65 22.30 40.68
C VAL A 213 23.41 23.43 41.65
N LYS A 214 24.43 23.79 42.45
CA LYS A 214 24.37 24.94 43.32
C LYS A 214 24.71 26.20 42.53
N GLY A 215 23.74 27.15 42.44
CA GLY A 215 23.90 28.42 41.76
C GLY A 215 23.40 28.44 40.31
N GLU A 216 23.57 29.59 39.65
CA GLU A 216 23.16 29.79 38.26
C GLU A 216 24.25 29.28 37.28
N LEU A 217 23.83 28.53 36.29
CA LEU A 217 24.71 28.05 35.21
C LEU A 217 24.73 29.07 34.06
N ASN A 218 25.92 29.42 33.58
CA ASN A 218 26.04 30.16 32.33
C ASN A 218 25.78 29.24 31.15
N ASP A 219 25.44 29.79 29.97
CA ASP A 219 25.09 29.05 28.76
C ASP A 219 26.14 27.99 28.31
N GLY A 220 27.41 28.31 28.53
CA GLY A 220 28.50 27.40 28.20
C GLY A 220 28.61 26.21 29.16
N ALA A 221 28.34 26.42 30.45
CA ALA A 221 28.29 25.35 31.44
C ALA A 221 27.04 24.48 31.26
N TRP A 222 25.90 25.07 30.91
CA TRP A 222 24.67 24.36 30.58
C TRP A 222 24.84 23.44 29.39
N LYS A 223 25.44 23.91 28.28
CA LYS A 223 25.73 23.06 27.11
C LYS A 223 26.60 21.86 27.46
N ARG A 224 27.70 22.09 28.18
CA ARG A 224 28.61 20.97 28.58
C ARG A 224 27.91 19.97 29.49
N LEU A 225 27.08 20.41 30.43
CA LEU A 225 26.34 19.57 31.33
C LEU A 225 25.34 18.68 30.53
N LYS A 226 24.62 19.28 29.58
CA LYS A 226 23.70 18.58 28.69
C LYS A 226 24.40 17.51 27.85
N GLU A 227 25.56 17.81 27.28
CA GLU A 227 26.35 16.86 26.50
C GLU A 227 26.86 15.69 27.35
N MET A 228 27.40 16.00 28.55
CA MET A 228 27.85 14.97 29.49
C MET A 228 26.70 14.09 29.95
N TRP A 229 25.53 14.66 30.25
CA TRP A 229 24.33 13.89 30.60
C TRP A 229 23.86 12.98 29.47
N GLN A 230 23.82 13.48 28.25
CA GLN A 230 23.45 12.68 27.08
C GLN A 230 24.43 11.51 26.84
N LYS A 231 25.74 11.73 27.00
CA LYS A 231 26.73 10.66 26.91
C LYS A 231 26.57 9.62 28.02
N ALA A 232 26.39 10.06 29.26
CA ALA A 232 26.20 9.16 30.40
C ALA A 232 24.92 8.31 30.27
N THR A 233 23.81 8.91 29.83
CA THR A 233 22.55 8.18 29.63
C THR A 233 22.57 7.28 28.40
N ALA A 234 23.38 7.56 27.38
CA ALA A 234 23.58 6.67 26.24
C ALA A 234 24.39 5.40 26.62
N MET A 235 25.39 5.55 27.49
CA MET A 235 26.17 4.40 28.01
C MET A 235 25.36 3.49 28.94
N LEU A 236 24.33 3.98 29.59
CA LEU A 236 23.42 3.18 30.43
C LEU A 236 22.35 2.42 29.62
N ARG A 237 22.24 2.69 28.32
CA ARG A 237 21.30 2.03 27.38
C ARG A 237 21.94 0.96 26.50
N SER A 238 23.26 0.83 26.52
CA SER A 238 24.03 -0.24 25.87
C SER A 238 24.23 -1.41 26.83
#